data_431bfec780d6eaa616ca91e7e253f023
#
_entry.id   431bfec780d6eaa616ca91e7e253f023
#
_cell.length_a   1.000
_cell.length_b   1.000
_cell.length_c   1.000
_cell.angle_alpha   90.00
_cell.angle_beta   90.00
_cell.angle_gamma   90.00
#
_symmetry.space_group_name_H-M   'P 1'
#
loop_
_entity.id
_entity.type
_entity.pdbx_description
1 polymer ?
#
loop_
_entity_poly.entity_id
_entity_poly.type
_entity_poly.pdbx_seq_one_letter_code
_entity_poly.pdbx_strand_id
1 'polypeptide(L)'
;MKRIMFVCHGNICRSPMAEFIFKSLVSEGGLEGEFFIASCATSTEEIWGGRGSPIYAPAAAELSRHGIPYCEREATLLLRSDYAKYDMFIGMDSANVRNMHRVGF
;
A
#
# COMPACT_ATOMS: atom_id res chain seq x y z
N MET A 1 10.83 4.07 -14.90
CA MET A 1 9.65 3.85 -14.07
C MET A 1 9.98 4.00 -12.59
N LYS A 2 9.24 4.81 -11.89
CA LYS A 2 9.36 4.93 -10.43
C LYS A 2 8.51 3.87 -9.75
N ARG A 3 9.08 3.18 -8.78
CA ARG A 3 8.38 2.17 -8.00
C ARG A 3 8.16 2.68 -6.58
N ILE A 4 6.90 2.81 -6.19
CA ILE A 4 6.50 3.41 -4.92
C ILE A 4 5.73 2.40 -4.08
N MET A 5 6.13 2.24 -2.82
CA MET A 5 5.48 1.36 -1.86
C MET A 5 4.90 2.20 -0.72
N PHE A 6 3.57 2.14 -0.55
CA PHE A 6 2.91 2.73 0.61
C PHE A 6 2.85 1.71 1.74
N VAL A 7 3.16 2.14 2.96
CA VAL A 7 3.33 1.23 4.10
C VAL A 7 2.48 1.70 5.27
N CYS A 8 1.68 0.80 5.84
CA CYS A 8 1.00 1.04 7.09
C CYS A 8 1.08 -0.21 7.97
N HIS A 9 0.38 -0.21 9.11
CA HIS A 9 0.47 -1.31 10.07
C HIS A 9 -0.11 -2.61 9.51
N GLY A 10 -1.38 -2.59 9.07
CA GLY A 10 -2.10 -3.80 8.67
C GLY A 10 -2.30 -3.99 7.18
N ASN A 11 -2.07 -2.96 6.37
CA ASN A 11 -2.29 -2.98 4.92
C ASN A 11 -3.74 -3.31 4.52
N ILE A 12 -4.70 -2.83 5.30
CA ILE A 12 -6.13 -3.00 4.97
C ILE A 12 -6.88 -1.68 4.85
N CYS A 13 -6.31 -0.57 5.32
CA CYS A 13 -6.99 0.73 5.31
C CYS A 13 -6.13 1.82 4.67
N ARG A 14 -5.19 2.41 5.44
CA ARG A 14 -4.46 3.60 4.99
C ARG A 14 -3.58 3.38 3.78
N SER A 15 -2.74 2.35 3.78
CA SER A 15 -1.81 2.13 2.67
C SER A 15 -2.52 1.67 1.38
N PRO A 16 -3.54 0.79 1.42
CA PRO A 16 -4.27 0.50 0.18
C PRO A 16 -5.07 1.70 -0.33
N MET A 17 -5.63 2.54 0.55
CA MET A 17 -6.29 3.76 0.11
C MET A 17 -5.30 4.69 -0.60
N ALA A 18 -4.12 4.90 -0.01
CA ALA A 18 -3.08 5.72 -0.63
C ALA A 18 -2.66 5.16 -1.98
N GLU A 19 -2.51 3.85 -2.08
CA GLU A 19 -2.18 3.18 -3.33
C GLU A 19 -3.20 3.49 -4.42
N PHE A 20 -4.49 3.29 -4.13
CA PHE A 20 -5.55 3.48 -5.13
C PHE A 20 -5.76 4.95 -5.48
N ILE A 21 -5.65 5.85 -4.50
CA ILE A 21 -5.72 7.30 -4.76
C ILE A 21 -4.59 7.72 -5.68
N PHE A 22 -3.37 7.30 -5.41
CA PHE A 22 -2.22 7.67 -6.22
C PHE A 22 -2.31 7.08 -7.63
N LYS A 23 -2.77 5.82 -7.76
CA LYS A 23 -3.03 5.22 -9.07
C LYS A 23 -4.04 6.03 -9.87
N SER A 24 -5.09 6.51 -9.23
CA SER A 24 -6.10 7.35 -9.87
C SER A 24 -5.51 8.66 -10.36
N LEU A 25 -4.71 9.33 -9.53
CA LEU A 25 -4.05 10.59 -9.90
C LEU A 25 -3.09 10.41 -11.08
N VAL A 26 -2.32 9.33 -11.06
CA VAL A 26 -1.37 8.99 -12.13
C VAL A 26 -2.12 8.74 -13.44
N SER A 27 -3.23 8.01 -13.37
CA SER A 27 -4.08 7.73 -14.53
C SER A 27 -4.68 9.00 -15.11
N GLU A 28 -5.23 9.86 -14.25
CA GLU A 28 -5.79 11.14 -14.67
C GLU A 28 -4.74 12.04 -15.35
N GLY A 29 -3.49 11.97 -14.89
CA GLY A 29 -2.40 12.73 -15.48
C GLY A 29 -1.78 12.10 -16.72
N GLY A 30 -2.25 10.93 -17.15
CA GLY A 30 -1.69 10.22 -18.30
C GLY A 30 -0.31 9.64 -18.04
N LEU A 31 0.01 9.32 -16.78
CA LEU A 31 1.35 8.89 -16.34
C LEU A 31 1.42 7.42 -15.93
N GLU A 32 0.44 6.59 -16.30
CA GLU A 32 0.37 5.19 -15.85
C GLU A 32 1.66 4.41 -16.14
N GLY A 33 2.30 4.67 -17.28
CA GLY A 33 3.53 3.98 -17.66
C GLY A 33 4.76 4.44 -16.89
N GLU A 34 4.64 5.49 -16.07
CA GLU A 34 5.77 6.10 -15.38
C GLU A 34 5.91 5.64 -13.93
N PHE A 35 4.87 4.98 -13.37
CA PHE A 35 4.85 4.58 -11.97
C PHE A 35 4.37 3.15 -11.80
N PHE A 36 5.05 2.41 -10.91
CA PHE A 36 4.56 1.16 -10.34
C PHE A 36 4.25 1.42 -8.88
N ILE A 37 3.01 1.16 -8.46
CA ILE A 37 2.51 1.56 -7.14
C ILE A 37 1.96 0.34 -6.43
N ALA A 38 2.40 0.14 -5.19
CA ALA A 38 1.98 -0.98 -4.35
C ALA A 38 1.81 -0.54 -2.91
N SER A 39 1.31 -1.42 -2.05
CA SER A 39 1.21 -1.18 -0.62
C SER A 39 1.48 -2.45 0.16
N CYS A 40 1.88 -2.31 1.42
CA CYS A 40 2.17 -3.45 2.29
C CYS A 40 2.03 -3.07 3.77
N ALA A 41 2.13 -4.09 4.63
CA ALA A 41 2.02 -3.97 6.07
C ALA A 41 3.36 -4.17 6.75
N THR A 42 3.56 -3.53 7.91
CA THR A 42 4.67 -3.85 8.80
C THR A 42 4.31 -4.95 9.80
N SER A 43 3.03 -5.29 9.96
CA SER A 43 2.54 -6.30 10.89
C SER A 43 1.86 -7.45 10.16
N THR A 44 1.88 -8.64 10.78
CA THR A 44 1.20 -9.82 10.27
C THR A 44 -0.22 -9.98 10.81
N GLU A 45 -0.76 -8.97 11.52
CA GLU A 45 -2.10 -9.06 12.14
C GLU A 45 -3.19 -9.44 11.15
N GLU A 46 -3.09 -8.98 9.89
CA GLU A 46 -4.08 -9.22 8.85
C GLU A 46 -3.67 -10.33 7.88
N ILE A 47 -2.70 -11.16 8.25
CA ILE A 47 -2.18 -12.21 7.38
C ILE A 47 -2.21 -13.54 8.13
N TRP A 48 -2.99 -14.51 7.65
CA TRP A 48 -3.14 -15.82 8.27
C TRP A 48 -3.05 -16.94 7.23
N GLY A 49 -2.28 -17.97 7.52
CA GLY A 49 -2.16 -19.12 6.63
C GLY A 49 -1.65 -18.76 5.24
N GLY A 50 -0.81 -17.74 5.14
CA GLY A 50 -0.31 -17.26 3.86
C GLY A 50 -1.30 -16.39 3.09
N ARG A 51 -2.46 -16.06 3.66
CA ARG A 51 -3.51 -15.25 3.03
C ARG A 51 -3.70 -13.96 3.82
N GLY A 52 -3.78 -12.85 3.11
CA GLY A 52 -4.03 -11.55 3.72
C GLY A 52 -5.49 -11.14 3.64
N SER A 53 -5.92 -10.31 4.60
CA SER A 53 -7.26 -9.76 4.62
C SER A 53 -7.48 -8.81 3.44
N PRO A 54 -8.73 -8.73 2.94
CA PRO A 54 -9.08 -7.75 1.92
C PRO A 54 -9.05 -6.33 2.47
N ILE A 55 -9.25 -5.35 1.61
CA ILE A 55 -9.36 -3.96 2.03
C ILE A 55 -10.50 -3.81 3.05
N TYR A 56 -10.27 -3.01 4.08
CA TYR A 56 -11.28 -2.69 5.09
C TYR A 56 -12.52 -2.09 4.42
N ALA A 57 -13.69 -2.67 4.72
CA ALA A 57 -14.92 -2.30 4.02
C ALA A 57 -15.24 -0.80 4.05
N PRO A 58 -15.12 -0.08 5.19
CA PRO A 58 -15.32 1.37 5.20
C PRO A 58 -14.34 2.14 4.32
N ALA A 59 -13.10 1.66 4.19
CA ALA A 59 -12.11 2.29 3.30
C ALA A 59 -12.51 2.12 1.83
N ALA A 60 -12.97 0.92 1.45
CA ALA A 60 -13.47 0.67 0.11
C ALA A 60 -14.70 1.54 -0.20
N ALA A 61 -15.61 1.68 0.75
CA ALA A 61 -16.79 2.54 0.59
C ALA A 61 -16.39 4.00 0.38
N GLU A 62 -15.37 4.47 1.09
CA GLU A 62 -14.88 5.83 0.96
C GLU A 62 -14.25 6.08 -0.42
N LEU A 63 -13.45 5.14 -0.92
CA LEU A 63 -12.91 5.20 -2.28
C LEU A 63 -14.03 5.28 -3.32
N SER A 64 -15.04 4.41 -3.19
CA SER A 64 -16.19 4.41 -4.10
C SER A 64 -16.94 5.72 -4.07
N ARG A 65 -17.13 6.29 -2.87
CA ARG A 65 -17.84 7.56 -2.70
C ARG A 65 -17.13 8.71 -3.42
N HIS A 66 -15.82 8.64 -3.52
CA HIS A 66 -15.00 9.64 -4.24
C HIS A 66 -14.72 9.27 -5.69
N GLY A 67 -15.33 8.22 -6.21
CA GLY A 67 -15.13 7.79 -7.60
C GLY A 67 -13.75 7.24 -7.89
N ILE A 68 -13.05 6.74 -6.86
CA ILE A 68 -11.71 6.21 -7.02
C ILE A 68 -11.79 4.70 -7.25
N PRO A 69 -11.33 4.20 -8.41
CA PRO A 69 -11.37 2.76 -8.68
C PRO A 69 -10.42 1.99 -7.75
N TYR A 70 -10.84 0.80 -7.35
CA TYR A 70 -9.99 -0.12 -6.63
C TYR A 70 -10.32 -1.55 -7.09
N CYS A 71 -9.43 -2.48 -6.79
CA CYS A 71 -9.62 -3.88 -7.14
C CYS A 71 -9.49 -4.75 -5.89
N GLU A 72 -9.91 -5.99 -5.99
CA GLU A 72 -9.70 -6.98 -4.94
C GLU A 72 -8.20 -7.21 -4.76
N ARG A 73 -7.77 -7.27 -3.51
CA ARG A 73 -6.38 -7.49 -3.14
C ARG A 73 -6.33 -8.01 -1.70
N GLU A 74 -5.20 -8.53 -1.30
CA GLU A 74 -4.96 -9.04 0.06
C GLU A 74 -3.84 -8.26 0.72
N ALA A 75 -3.88 -8.13 2.04
CA ALA A 75 -2.78 -7.56 2.80
C ALA A 75 -1.50 -8.36 2.56
N THR A 76 -0.40 -7.66 2.34
CA THR A 76 0.92 -8.27 2.14
C THR A 76 1.92 -7.68 3.12
N LEU A 77 2.90 -8.47 3.53
CA LEU A 77 3.91 -8.03 4.48
C LEU A 77 5.10 -7.39 3.77
N LEU A 78 5.58 -6.28 4.33
CA LEU A 78 6.82 -5.66 3.90
C LEU A 78 7.98 -6.62 4.18
N LEU A 79 8.74 -6.98 3.17
CA LEU A 79 9.89 -7.86 3.29
C LEU A 79 11.18 -7.07 3.10
N ARG A 80 12.24 -7.51 3.76
CA ARG A 80 13.55 -6.87 3.60
C ARG A 80 14.01 -6.86 2.13
N SER A 81 13.64 -7.89 1.37
CA SER A 81 13.94 -7.97 -0.06
C SER A 81 13.25 -6.88 -0.89
N ASP A 82 12.19 -6.26 -0.37
CA ASP A 82 11.51 -5.16 -1.08
C ASP A 82 12.39 -3.92 -1.18
N TYR A 83 13.37 -3.75 -0.29
CA TYR A 83 14.24 -2.58 -0.29
C TYR A 83 14.89 -2.34 -1.65
N ALA A 84 15.35 -3.41 -2.30
CA ALA A 84 16.01 -3.31 -3.61
C ALA A 84 15.03 -3.21 -4.78
N LYS A 85 13.74 -3.45 -4.54
CA LYS A 85 12.73 -3.51 -5.61
C LYS A 85 11.98 -2.21 -5.82
N TYR A 86 12.03 -1.29 -4.86
CA TYR A 86 11.26 -0.05 -4.89
C TYR A 86 12.17 1.15 -4.71
N ASP A 87 11.79 2.26 -5.33
CA ASP A 87 12.55 3.51 -5.26
C ASP A 87 12.19 4.36 -4.05
N MET A 88 10.95 4.22 -3.56
CA MET A 88 10.46 5.04 -2.47
C MET A 88 9.49 4.24 -1.59
N PHE A 89 9.63 4.38 -0.28
CA PHE A 89 8.74 3.79 0.72
C PHE A 89 8.11 4.92 1.53
N ILE A 90 6.78 4.95 1.56
CA ILE A 90 6.04 6.03 2.23
C ILE A 90 5.22 5.43 3.35
N GLY A 91 5.63 5.68 4.60
CA GLY A 91 4.87 5.31 5.79
C GLY A 91 3.73 6.31 6.00
N MET A 92 2.60 5.80 6.48
CA MET A 92 1.42 6.64 6.71
C MET A 92 1.55 7.48 7.98
N ASP A 93 2.42 7.06 8.91
CA ASP A 93 2.73 7.82 10.11
C ASP A 93 4.15 7.47 10.61
N SER A 94 4.61 8.16 11.66
CA SER A 94 5.97 7.94 12.18
C SER A 94 6.17 6.55 12.78
N ALA A 95 5.11 5.92 13.30
CA ALA A 95 5.20 4.55 13.80
C ALA A 95 5.47 3.56 12.66
N ASN A 96 4.86 3.79 11.49
CA ASN A 96 5.13 2.98 10.30
C ASN A 96 6.60 3.09 9.90
N VAL A 97 7.15 4.29 9.91
CA VAL A 97 8.56 4.53 9.58
C VAL A 97 9.48 3.82 10.57
N ARG A 98 9.19 3.91 11.88
CA ARG A 98 9.98 3.19 12.89
C ARG A 98 9.93 1.68 12.66
N ASN A 99 8.77 1.14 12.33
CA ASN A 99 8.62 -0.29 12.08
C ASN A 99 9.32 -0.73 10.79
N MET A 100 9.38 0.13 9.78
CA MET A 100 10.17 -0.12 8.58
C MET A 100 11.65 -0.28 8.93
N HIS A 101 12.18 0.58 9.82
CA HIS A 101 13.58 0.47 10.27
C HIS A 101 13.84 -0.86 10.97
N ARG A 102 12.88 -1.40 11.72
CA ARG A 102 13.01 -2.71 12.37
C ARG A 102 13.10 -3.85 11.37
N VAL A 103 12.50 -3.72 10.20
CA VAL A 103 12.59 -4.70 9.12
C VAL A 103 13.95 -4.63 8.41
N GLY A 104 14.64 -3.50 8.53
CA GLY A 104 15.96 -3.31 7.92
C GLY A 104 16.02 -2.19 6.91
N PHE A 105 15.05 -1.32 6.95
CA PHE A 105 14.96 -0.19 6.00
C PHE A 105 15.61 1.08 6.57
#